data_95fa601ff6faf7e8c9c1788c5c032ef0
#
_entry.id   95fa601ff6faf7e8c9c1788c5c032ef0
#
_cell.length_a   1.000
_cell.length_b   1.000
_cell.length_c   1.000
_cell.angle_alpha   90.00
_cell.angle_beta   90.00
_cell.angle_gamma   90.00
#
_symmetry.space_group_name_H-M   'P 1'
#
loop_
_entity.id
_entity.type
_entity.pdbx_description
1 polymer ?
#
loop_
_entity_poly.entity_id
_entity_poly.type
_entity_poly.pdbx_seq_one_letter_code
_entity_poly.pdbx_strand_id
1 'polypeptide(L)'
;MRAEVFVHGEPVYTLSAMPVIICMLRGVNVGGHNMIKMEALKALCVSLKLKDPQTYVQSGNVIFRTEEKDQEKLTRRIQDAIEKIHGFRPGVMLRTLAELQGVISRNPFARRSGIEPGKLLVNFLASDPGKQAREKALAIKIGPEEMHLVGREAYIYFPNGQG
;
A
#
# COMPACT_ATOMS: atom_id res chain seq x y z
N MET A 1 -11.51 -11.55 20.10
CA MET A 1 -12.17 -12.84 20.35
C MET A 1 -11.18 -13.91 19.92
N ARG A 2 -10.66 -14.73 20.85
CA ARG A 2 -9.78 -15.88 20.53
C ARG A 2 -10.70 -17.01 20.11
N ALA A 3 -10.51 -17.56 18.93
CA ALA A 3 -11.17 -18.80 18.55
C ALA A 3 -10.37 -19.94 19.19
N GLU A 4 -10.96 -20.65 20.14
CA GLU A 4 -10.41 -21.87 20.70
C GLU A 4 -10.83 -23.03 19.80
N VAL A 5 -9.88 -23.67 19.16
CA VAL A 5 -10.08 -24.92 18.42
C VAL A 5 -9.48 -26.04 19.27
N PHE A 6 -10.27 -27.09 19.57
CA PHE A 6 -9.80 -28.24 20.31
C PHE A 6 -9.50 -29.39 19.35
N VAL A 7 -8.32 -30.00 19.47
CA VAL A 7 -7.96 -31.25 18.80
C VAL A 7 -7.56 -32.25 19.87
N HIS A 8 -8.27 -33.38 19.94
CA HIS A 8 -8.09 -34.43 20.95
C HIS A 8 -8.16 -33.94 22.41
N GLY A 9 -8.98 -32.91 22.71
CA GLY A 9 -9.19 -32.42 24.06
C GLY A 9 -8.13 -31.44 24.57
N GLU A 10 -7.07 -31.17 23.81
CA GLU A 10 -6.09 -30.15 24.11
C GLU A 10 -6.41 -28.84 23.37
N PRO A 11 -6.30 -27.66 24.04
CA PRO A 11 -6.52 -26.38 23.38
C PRO A 11 -5.39 -26.14 22.40
N VAL A 12 -5.70 -26.24 21.12
CA VAL A 12 -4.79 -25.75 20.07
C VAL A 12 -4.94 -24.23 20.03
N TYR A 13 -4.01 -23.52 20.64
CA TYR A 13 -3.90 -22.08 20.49
C TYR A 13 -3.55 -21.80 19.03
N THR A 14 -4.55 -21.53 18.21
CA THR A 14 -4.30 -20.88 16.93
C THR A 14 -3.69 -19.52 17.23
N LEU A 15 -2.37 -19.43 17.10
CA LEU A 15 -1.69 -18.15 17.00
C LEU A 15 -2.38 -17.41 15.85
N SER A 16 -3.26 -16.46 16.20
CA SER A 16 -3.84 -15.55 15.21
C SER A 16 -2.64 -14.93 14.48
N ALA A 17 -2.39 -15.39 13.26
CA ALA A 17 -1.25 -14.90 12.51
C ALA A 17 -1.36 -13.38 12.42
N MET A 18 -0.36 -12.67 12.95
CA MET A 18 -0.34 -11.20 12.90
C MET A 18 -0.64 -10.74 11.48
N PRO A 19 -1.55 -9.78 11.30
CA PRO A 19 -1.87 -9.26 9.98
C PRO A 19 -0.63 -8.81 9.23
N VAL A 20 -0.57 -9.14 7.95
CA VAL A 20 0.42 -8.61 7.02
C VAL A 20 -0.04 -7.26 6.54
N ILE A 21 0.82 -6.27 6.69
CA ILE A 21 0.60 -4.90 6.21
C ILE A 21 1.62 -4.59 5.11
N ILE A 22 1.13 -4.04 4.04
CA ILE A 22 1.91 -3.47 2.95
C ILE A 22 1.94 -1.96 3.17
N CYS A 23 3.13 -1.41 3.39
CA CYS A 23 3.36 0.01 3.58
C CYS A 23 4.04 0.57 2.33
N MET A 24 3.42 1.56 1.73
CA MET A 24 3.91 2.26 0.55
C MET A 24 4.25 3.69 0.94
N LEU A 25 5.52 4.07 0.80
CA LEU A 25 6.01 5.42 1.07
C LEU A 25 5.98 6.25 -0.22
N ARG A 26 5.39 7.45 -0.15
CA ARG A 26 5.36 8.38 -1.26
C ARG A 26 6.44 9.45 -1.10
N GLY A 27 7.12 9.76 -2.21
CA GLY A 27 8.12 10.82 -2.25
C GLY A 27 9.46 10.43 -1.62
N VAL A 28 9.77 9.13 -1.56
CA VAL A 28 11.03 8.58 -1.07
C VAL A 28 11.87 8.11 -2.26
N ASN A 29 13.16 8.40 -2.22
CA ASN A 29 14.14 8.00 -3.24
C ASN A 29 13.81 8.47 -4.67
N VAL A 30 13.19 9.64 -4.81
CA VAL A 30 12.79 10.20 -6.09
C VAL A 30 13.66 11.42 -6.43
N GLY A 31 14.27 11.44 -7.61
CA GLY A 31 15.04 12.58 -8.08
C GLY A 31 16.22 12.99 -7.17
N GLY A 32 16.80 12.03 -6.43
CA GLY A 32 17.89 12.30 -5.48
C GLY A 32 17.43 12.95 -4.16
N HIS A 33 16.14 13.15 -3.96
CA HIS A 33 15.57 13.70 -2.73
C HIS A 33 15.01 12.62 -1.81
N ASN A 34 14.90 12.95 -0.51
CA ASN A 34 14.28 12.08 0.52
C ASN A 34 14.84 10.67 0.53
N MET A 35 16.16 10.56 0.51
CA MET A 35 16.87 9.29 0.38
C MET A 35 16.80 8.47 1.67
N ILE A 36 16.30 7.24 1.57
CA ILE A 36 16.33 6.22 2.63
C ILE A 36 16.91 4.93 2.04
N LYS A 37 18.00 4.44 2.63
CA LYS A 37 18.50 3.09 2.30
C LYS A 37 17.52 2.04 2.80
N MET A 38 17.30 0.97 2.04
CA MET A 38 16.32 -0.06 2.40
C MET A 38 16.66 -0.78 3.70
N GLU A 39 17.94 -0.97 4.00
CA GLU A 39 18.41 -1.50 5.29
C GLU A 39 18.04 -0.57 6.46
N ALA A 40 18.16 0.76 6.27
CA ALA A 40 17.75 1.74 7.28
C ALA A 40 16.24 1.73 7.49
N LEU A 41 15.44 1.59 6.42
CA LEU A 41 13.98 1.45 6.51
C LEU A 41 13.58 0.16 7.25
N LYS A 42 14.26 -0.96 6.99
CA LYS A 42 14.06 -2.22 7.74
C LYS A 42 14.40 -2.05 9.21
N ALA A 43 15.56 -1.46 9.53
CA ALA A 43 15.97 -1.20 10.92
C ALA A 43 14.97 -0.30 11.65
N LEU A 44 14.43 0.73 10.98
CA LEU A 44 13.38 1.59 11.50
C LEU A 44 12.11 0.78 11.82
N CYS A 45 11.67 -0.09 10.93
CA CYS A 45 10.51 -0.96 11.17
C CYS A 45 10.74 -1.87 12.41
N VAL A 46 11.93 -2.45 12.55
CA VAL A 46 12.31 -3.25 13.73
C VAL A 46 12.24 -2.41 15.01
N SER A 47 12.75 -1.19 14.99
CA SER A 47 12.72 -0.28 16.15
C SER A 47 11.30 0.09 16.57
N LEU A 48 10.36 0.12 15.61
CA LEU A 48 8.92 0.28 15.84
C LEU A 48 8.22 -1.00 16.28
N LYS A 49 8.95 -2.09 16.55
CA LYS A 49 8.43 -3.42 16.91
C LYS A 49 7.52 -4.04 15.84
N LEU A 50 7.69 -3.63 14.59
CA LEU A 50 7.06 -4.28 13.44
C LEU A 50 7.83 -5.57 13.13
N LYS A 51 7.12 -6.66 12.88
CA LYS A 51 7.71 -7.99 12.73
C LYS A 51 7.99 -8.32 11.26
N ASP A 52 9.07 -9.03 11.03
CA ASP A 52 9.47 -9.58 9.72
C ASP A 52 9.47 -8.52 8.59
N PRO A 53 10.09 -7.33 8.77
CA PRO A 53 10.06 -6.31 7.75
C PRO A 53 10.86 -6.73 6.52
N GLN A 54 10.22 -6.65 5.36
CA GLN A 54 10.82 -6.93 4.06
C GLN A 54 10.60 -5.74 3.13
N THR A 55 11.67 -5.24 2.53
CA THR A 55 11.59 -4.16 1.54
C THR A 55 11.51 -4.72 0.13
N TYR A 56 10.79 -4.04 -0.74
CA TYR A 56 10.67 -4.42 -2.15
C TYR A 56 11.12 -3.25 -3.02
N VAL A 57 12.15 -3.47 -3.82
CA VAL A 57 12.88 -2.48 -4.62
C VAL A 57 13.28 -1.22 -3.83
N GLN A 58 13.85 -0.21 -4.47
CA GLN A 58 14.27 1.04 -3.81
C GLN A 58 13.15 2.10 -3.69
N SER A 59 11.90 1.69 -3.89
CA SER A 59 10.75 2.62 -3.94
C SER A 59 10.16 2.98 -2.57
N GLY A 60 10.75 2.49 -1.47
CA GLY A 60 10.21 2.73 -0.13
C GLY A 60 9.02 1.85 0.23
N ASN A 61 8.79 0.75 -0.49
CA ASN A 61 7.76 -0.22 -0.14
C ASN A 61 8.33 -1.19 0.91
N VAL A 62 7.58 -1.41 1.98
CA VAL A 62 7.94 -2.38 3.03
C VAL A 62 6.71 -3.20 3.45
N ILE A 63 6.91 -4.50 3.60
CA ILE A 63 5.91 -5.44 4.09
C ILE A 63 6.33 -5.84 5.50
N PHE A 64 5.40 -5.87 6.44
CA PHE A 64 5.65 -6.30 7.81
C PHE A 64 4.40 -6.89 8.46
N ARG A 65 4.57 -7.47 9.66
CA ARG A 65 3.47 -7.95 10.49
C ARG A 65 3.33 -7.08 11.73
N THR A 66 2.08 -6.86 12.18
CA THR A 66 1.80 -6.08 13.39
C THR A 66 0.47 -6.49 14.01
N GLU A 67 0.37 -6.34 15.33
CA GLU A 67 -0.89 -6.45 16.06
C GLU A 67 -1.66 -5.13 16.11
N GLU A 68 -1.04 -4.02 15.69
CA GLU A 68 -1.69 -2.70 15.67
C GLU A 68 -2.79 -2.70 14.59
N LYS A 69 -4.02 -2.48 15.03
CA LYS A 69 -5.22 -2.47 14.17
C LYS A 69 -5.56 -1.05 13.70
N ASP A 70 -5.12 -0.04 14.43
CA ASP A 70 -5.33 1.35 14.08
C ASP A 70 -4.31 1.78 13.01
N GLN A 71 -4.75 1.75 11.75
CA GLN A 71 -3.91 2.14 10.62
C GLN A 71 -3.50 3.61 10.66
N GLU A 72 -4.30 4.50 11.21
CA GLU A 72 -3.94 5.92 11.31
C GLU A 72 -2.84 6.13 12.36
N LYS A 73 -2.96 5.47 13.51
CA LYS A 73 -1.94 5.49 14.54
C LYS A 73 -0.62 4.89 14.02
N LEU A 74 -0.70 3.77 13.29
CA LEU A 74 0.47 3.14 12.69
C LEU A 74 1.12 4.05 11.65
N THR A 75 0.31 4.68 10.79
CA THR A 75 0.75 5.67 9.81
C THR A 75 1.54 6.80 10.48
N ARG A 76 0.96 7.42 11.52
CA ARG A 76 1.63 8.50 12.26
C ARG A 76 2.95 8.04 12.87
N ARG A 77 2.98 6.87 13.51
CA ARG A 77 4.21 6.32 14.11
C ARG A 77 5.33 6.13 13.10
N ILE A 78 5.01 5.64 11.90
CA ILE A 78 6.00 5.45 10.82
C ILE A 78 6.49 6.81 10.32
N GLN A 79 5.58 7.77 10.08
CA GLN A 79 5.92 9.12 9.65
C GLN A 79 6.83 9.83 10.64
N ASP A 80 6.48 9.83 11.94
CA ASP A 80 7.24 10.48 13.01
C ASP A 80 8.64 9.87 13.13
N ALA A 81 8.75 8.55 13.01
CA ALA A 81 10.04 7.88 13.07
C ALA A 81 10.94 8.22 11.87
N ILE A 82 10.39 8.29 10.66
CA ILE A 82 11.14 8.70 9.46
C ILE A 82 11.56 10.16 9.59
N GLU A 83 10.65 11.06 9.97
CA GLU A 83 10.93 12.47 10.16
C GLU A 83 12.04 12.71 11.19
N LYS A 84 11.98 12.01 12.32
CA LYS A 84 13.00 12.10 13.37
C LYS A 84 14.40 11.68 12.91
N ILE A 85 14.51 10.66 12.06
CA ILE A 85 15.80 10.07 11.66
C ILE A 85 16.32 10.70 10.36
N HIS A 86 15.44 11.01 9.42
CA HIS A 86 15.81 11.43 8.07
C HIS A 86 15.47 12.90 7.75
N GLY A 87 14.77 13.61 8.65
CA GLY A 87 14.49 15.04 8.51
C GLY A 87 13.37 15.39 7.52
N PHE A 88 12.61 14.40 7.04
CA PHE A 88 11.46 14.65 6.17
C PHE A 88 10.29 13.72 6.50
N ARG A 89 9.07 14.15 6.20
CA ARG A 89 7.83 13.41 6.49
C ARG A 89 7.22 12.86 5.20
N PRO A 90 7.33 11.55 4.91
CA PRO A 90 6.77 10.98 3.70
C PRO A 90 5.24 10.84 3.79
N GLY A 91 4.58 10.75 2.62
CA GLY A 91 3.24 10.16 2.57
C GLY A 91 3.33 8.66 2.86
N VAL A 92 2.49 8.15 3.77
CA VAL A 92 2.44 6.73 4.13
C VAL A 92 1.06 6.20 3.80
N MET A 93 1.01 5.14 3.01
CA MET A 93 -0.23 4.43 2.68
C MET A 93 -0.10 2.98 3.12
N LEU A 94 -1.04 2.54 3.95
CA LEU A 94 -1.09 1.17 4.45
C LEU A 94 -2.21 0.40 3.76
N ARG A 95 -1.94 -0.86 3.44
CA ARG A 95 -2.94 -1.81 2.96
C ARG A 95 -2.71 -3.17 3.62
N THR A 96 -3.79 -3.82 3.97
CA THR A 96 -3.78 -5.24 4.31
C THR A 96 -3.69 -6.09 3.04
N LEU A 97 -3.31 -7.37 3.20
CA LEU A 97 -3.34 -8.32 2.09
C LEU A 97 -4.74 -8.44 1.47
N ALA A 98 -5.78 -8.48 2.31
CA ALA A 98 -7.17 -8.55 1.83
C ALA A 98 -7.59 -7.31 1.03
N GLU A 99 -7.15 -6.11 1.45
CA GLU A 99 -7.39 -4.88 0.68
C GLU A 99 -6.70 -4.93 -0.69
N LEU A 100 -5.44 -5.40 -0.77
CA LEU A 100 -4.76 -5.56 -2.06
C LEU A 100 -5.42 -6.62 -2.96
N GLN A 101 -5.85 -7.75 -2.40
CA GLN A 101 -6.63 -8.74 -3.14
C GLN A 101 -7.93 -8.12 -3.68
N GLY A 102 -8.59 -7.28 -2.89
CA GLY A 102 -9.74 -6.49 -3.31
C GLY A 102 -9.43 -5.53 -4.46
N VAL A 103 -8.26 -4.87 -4.43
CA VAL A 103 -7.80 -4.00 -5.52
C VAL A 103 -7.65 -4.81 -6.82
N ILE A 104 -7.02 -5.97 -6.77
CA ILE A 104 -6.85 -6.85 -7.92
C ILE A 104 -8.19 -7.31 -8.48
N SER A 105 -9.10 -7.78 -7.60
CA SER A 105 -10.40 -8.32 -8.03
C SER A 105 -11.34 -7.26 -8.61
N ARG A 106 -11.23 -6.01 -8.14
CA ARG A 106 -12.03 -4.88 -8.65
C ARG A 106 -11.40 -4.15 -9.83
N ASN A 107 -10.26 -4.61 -10.34
CA ASN A 107 -9.60 -4.00 -11.49
C ASN A 107 -10.51 -4.06 -12.73
N PRO A 108 -10.97 -2.91 -13.26
CA PRO A 108 -11.89 -2.88 -14.41
C PRO A 108 -11.27 -3.37 -15.71
N PHE A 109 -9.94 -3.44 -15.78
CA PHE A 109 -9.21 -3.94 -16.93
C PHE A 109 -8.91 -5.45 -16.88
N ALA A 110 -9.12 -6.13 -15.73
CA ALA A 110 -8.65 -7.50 -15.49
C ALA A 110 -9.25 -8.53 -16.47
N ARG A 111 -10.46 -8.28 -17.00
CA ARG A 111 -11.17 -9.19 -17.92
C ARG A 111 -11.18 -8.70 -19.36
N ARG A 112 -10.48 -7.64 -19.65
CA ARG A 112 -10.48 -6.99 -20.97
C ARG A 112 -9.33 -7.56 -21.81
N SER A 113 -9.63 -7.99 -23.05
CA SER A 113 -8.61 -8.44 -23.99
C SER A 113 -7.73 -7.27 -24.44
N GLY A 114 -6.47 -7.55 -24.77
CA GLY A 114 -5.53 -6.55 -25.29
C GLY A 114 -4.91 -5.62 -24.24
N ILE A 115 -5.18 -5.84 -22.96
CA ILE A 115 -4.50 -5.10 -21.90
C ILE A 115 -3.13 -5.72 -21.64
N GLU A 116 -2.09 -4.92 -21.81
CA GLU A 116 -0.73 -5.28 -21.43
C GLU A 116 -0.47 -4.88 -19.97
N PRO A 117 -0.16 -5.84 -19.06
CA PRO A 117 0.00 -5.55 -17.64
C PRO A 117 1.06 -4.47 -17.33
N GLY A 118 2.13 -4.39 -18.10
CA GLY A 118 3.18 -3.39 -17.96
C GLY A 118 2.75 -1.96 -18.31
N LYS A 119 1.59 -1.80 -18.94
CA LYS A 119 0.99 -0.52 -19.30
C LYS A 119 -0.18 -0.13 -18.38
N LEU A 120 -0.46 -0.94 -17.38
CA LEU A 120 -1.52 -0.69 -16.39
C LEU A 120 -0.88 -0.22 -15.07
N LEU A 121 -1.29 0.96 -14.62
CA LEU A 121 -0.89 1.51 -13.35
C LEU A 121 -2.07 1.55 -12.38
N VAL A 122 -1.82 1.21 -11.12
CA VAL A 122 -2.77 1.41 -10.03
C VAL A 122 -2.19 2.43 -9.06
N ASN A 123 -2.80 3.62 -9.03
CA ASN A 123 -2.46 4.67 -8.09
C ASN A 123 -3.32 4.56 -6.83
N PHE A 124 -2.68 4.46 -5.67
CA PHE A 124 -3.34 4.45 -4.37
C PHE A 124 -3.54 5.89 -3.88
N LEU A 125 -4.78 6.23 -3.56
CA LEU A 125 -5.14 7.52 -2.99
C LEU A 125 -5.12 7.44 -1.46
N ALA A 126 -4.78 8.54 -0.80
CA ALA A 126 -4.75 8.62 0.66
C ALA A 126 -6.16 8.46 1.26
N SER A 127 -7.18 9.00 0.58
CA SER A 127 -8.59 8.90 0.97
C SER A 127 -9.47 8.72 -0.26
N ASP A 128 -10.75 8.36 -0.06
CA ASP A 128 -11.73 8.40 -1.16
C ASP A 128 -11.92 9.86 -1.59
N PRO A 129 -11.77 10.17 -2.88
CA PRO A 129 -11.86 11.54 -3.38
C PRO A 129 -13.28 12.13 -3.31
N GLY A 130 -14.29 11.31 -3.03
CA GLY A 130 -15.67 11.69 -3.06
C GLY A 130 -16.22 11.91 -4.47
N LYS A 131 -17.55 12.12 -4.57
CA LYS A 131 -18.26 12.17 -5.86
C LYS A 131 -17.76 13.31 -6.76
N GLN A 132 -17.69 14.52 -6.24
CA GLN A 132 -17.37 15.71 -7.03
C GLN A 132 -15.94 15.68 -7.59
N ALA A 133 -14.95 15.29 -6.78
CA ALA A 133 -13.56 15.20 -7.24
C ALA A 133 -13.38 14.06 -8.26
N ARG A 134 -14.12 12.95 -8.07
CA ARG A 134 -14.17 11.82 -8.99
C ARG A 134 -14.71 12.23 -10.35
N GLU A 135 -15.86 12.92 -10.38
CA GLU A 135 -16.46 13.43 -11.62
C GLU A 135 -15.53 14.41 -12.35
N LYS A 136 -14.91 15.35 -11.62
CA LYS A 136 -13.92 16.28 -12.20
C LYS A 136 -12.71 15.55 -12.79
N ALA A 137 -12.15 14.57 -12.08
CA ALA A 137 -11.00 13.80 -12.56
C ALA A 137 -11.33 13.01 -13.84
N LEU A 138 -12.51 12.36 -13.89
CA LEU A 138 -12.93 11.58 -15.05
C LEU A 138 -13.37 12.44 -16.25
N ALA A 139 -13.70 13.72 -16.03
CA ALA A 139 -13.99 14.67 -17.10
C ALA A 139 -12.75 15.18 -17.84
N ILE A 140 -11.58 14.99 -17.27
CA ILE A 140 -10.31 15.36 -17.91
C ILE A 140 -10.02 14.38 -19.05
N LYS A 141 -9.95 14.88 -20.28
CA LYS A 141 -9.50 14.07 -21.42
C LYS A 141 -7.98 13.94 -21.37
N ILE A 142 -7.50 12.72 -21.17
CA ILE A 142 -6.06 12.41 -21.02
C ILE A 142 -5.48 11.71 -22.25
N GLY A 143 -5.99 11.99 -23.44
CA GLY A 143 -5.54 11.38 -24.70
C GLY A 143 -6.08 9.96 -24.88
N PRO A 144 -5.25 9.01 -25.34
CA PRO A 144 -5.65 7.61 -25.52
C PRO A 144 -5.65 6.82 -24.19
N GLU A 145 -5.21 7.43 -23.10
CA GLU A 145 -5.19 6.81 -21.78
C GLU A 145 -6.62 6.63 -21.25
N GLU A 146 -6.81 5.57 -20.48
CA GLU A 146 -8.08 5.27 -19.86
C GLU A 146 -7.93 5.25 -18.35
N MET A 147 -8.82 5.94 -17.61
CA MET A 147 -8.80 6.00 -16.16
C MET A 147 -10.13 5.56 -15.56
N HIS A 148 -10.05 4.73 -14.53
CA HIS A 148 -11.16 4.36 -13.67
C HIS A 148 -10.83 4.64 -12.21
N LEU A 149 -11.78 5.19 -11.47
CA LEU A 149 -11.67 5.44 -10.02
C LEU A 149 -12.62 4.51 -9.27
N VAL A 150 -12.06 3.60 -8.47
CA VAL A 150 -12.81 2.63 -7.66
C VAL A 150 -12.35 2.73 -6.21
N GLY A 151 -13.19 3.27 -5.33
CA GLY A 151 -12.80 3.52 -3.94
C GLY A 151 -11.62 4.47 -3.84
N ARG A 152 -10.54 4.02 -3.23
CA ARG A 152 -9.28 4.77 -3.08
C ARG A 152 -8.22 4.38 -4.10
N GLU A 153 -8.62 3.80 -5.23
CA GLU A 153 -7.69 3.36 -6.29
C GLU A 153 -8.06 4.01 -7.63
N ALA A 154 -7.04 4.54 -8.32
CA ALA A 154 -7.15 4.96 -9.72
C ALA A 154 -6.41 3.93 -10.58
N TYR A 155 -7.16 3.27 -11.45
CA TYR A 155 -6.63 2.34 -12.45
C TYR A 155 -6.45 3.12 -13.75
N ILE A 156 -5.23 3.17 -14.26
CA ILE A 156 -4.90 3.96 -15.45
C ILE A 156 -4.19 3.04 -16.45
N TYR A 157 -4.74 2.95 -17.63
CA TYR A 157 -4.13 2.21 -18.73
C TYR A 157 -3.50 3.18 -19.72
N PHE A 158 -2.24 2.96 -20.05
CA PHE A 158 -1.42 3.76 -20.97
C PHE A 158 -1.13 2.94 -22.22
N PRO A 159 -1.98 2.96 -23.26
CA PRO A 159 -1.81 2.10 -24.45
C PRO A 159 -0.48 2.33 -25.16
N ASN A 160 0.05 3.56 -25.14
CA ASN A 160 1.33 3.93 -25.75
C ASN A 160 2.52 3.86 -24.77
N GLY A 161 2.31 3.35 -23.55
CA GLY A 161 3.30 3.37 -22.47
C GLY A 161 3.29 4.67 -21.68
N GLN A 162 3.98 4.66 -20.53
CA GLN A 162 4.24 5.87 -19.75
C GLN A 162 5.50 6.53 -20.33
N GLY A 163 5.41 7.80 -20.71
CA GLY A 163 6.53 8.61 -21.16
C GLY A 163 7.54 8.91 -20.06
#